data_456fe7ef38a087ca62f1d9acf4d58764
#
_entry.id   456fe7ef38a087ca62f1d9acf4d58764
#
_cell.length_a   1.000
_cell.length_b   1.000
_cell.length_c   1.000
_cell.angle_alpha   90.00
_cell.angle_beta   90.00
_cell.angle_gamma   90.00
#
_symmetry.space_group_name_H-M   'P 1'
#
loop_
_entity.id
_entity.type
_entity.pdbx_description
1 polymer ?
#
loop_
_entity_poly.entity_id
_entity_poly.type
_entity_poly.pdbx_seq_one_letter_code
_entity_poly.pdbx_strand_id
1 'polypeptide(L)'
;MALRNSKTFGVGVVLAISFFSVLALIFAPVFGDGKNGLTYADDLFNKLSKGSSYFIPKLQKGVQAYAGKTFEAEVALDKPETAALAATLFSGAGATATADGAKLTVSGDLGAVLAAALRDSDDMYRNDGAAVSARYGGAKEKTALKAWWTAFSAIDKSFKKSGKIEEAKAVSDVMKKAIETAYNYYGVEAQQVADKALLMTGLLVFYVVYTMWWGFAIFYIFDGVGLTMTKAKVKKEA
;
A
#
# COMPACT_ATOMS: atom_id res chain seq x y z
N MET A 1 24.36 24.79 -37.44
CA MET A 1 24.13 23.40 -37.94
C MET A 1 23.07 23.50 -39.02
N ALA A 2 23.36 23.14 -40.27
CA ALA A 2 22.34 23.19 -41.34
C ALA A 2 21.41 21.98 -41.16
N LEU A 3 20.09 22.18 -41.24
CA LEU A 3 19.10 21.14 -41.20
C LEU A 3 19.25 20.26 -42.45
N ARG A 4 19.40 18.95 -42.33
CA ARG A 4 19.47 18.00 -43.45
C ARG A 4 18.10 17.85 -44.13
N ASN A 5 17.03 17.83 -43.32
CA ASN A 5 15.67 17.73 -43.80
C ASN A 5 14.74 18.59 -42.94
N SER A 6 14.40 19.78 -43.40
CA SER A 6 13.58 20.74 -42.67
C SER A 6 12.14 20.27 -42.46
N LYS A 7 11.57 19.48 -43.39
CA LYS A 7 10.20 18.94 -43.23
C LYS A 7 10.15 17.90 -42.10
N THR A 8 11.09 16.97 -42.07
CA THR A 8 11.20 15.95 -41.02
C THR A 8 11.44 16.60 -39.66
N PHE A 9 12.34 17.58 -39.59
CA PHE A 9 12.57 18.35 -38.38
C PHE A 9 11.29 19.07 -37.89
N GLY A 10 10.56 19.73 -38.83
CA GLY A 10 9.29 20.40 -38.51
C GLY A 10 8.24 19.46 -37.91
N VAL A 11 8.10 18.25 -38.47
CA VAL A 11 7.21 17.20 -37.91
C VAL A 11 7.62 16.84 -36.49
N GLY A 12 8.91 16.61 -36.25
CA GLY A 12 9.43 16.30 -34.91
C GLY A 12 9.16 17.43 -33.90
N VAL A 13 9.33 18.68 -34.30
CA VAL A 13 9.03 19.84 -33.45
C VAL A 13 7.54 19.94 -33.13
N VAL A 14 6.66 19.76 -34.12
CA VAL A 14 5.21 19.74 -33.88
C VAL A 14 4.81 18.63 -32.90
N LEU A 15 5.36 17.42 -33.09
CA LEU A 15 5.12 16.32 -32.15
C LEU A 15 5.64 16.62 -30.75
N ALA A 16 6.80 17.26 -30.63
CA ALA A 16 7.34 17.64 -29.31
C ALA A 16 6.47 18.69 -28.64
N ILE A 17 6.06 19.75 -29.35
CA ILE A 17 5.19 20.80 -28.81
C ILE A 17 3.86 20.19 -28.36
N SER A 18 3.22 19.36 -29.20
CA SER A 18 1.95 18.73 -28.84
C SER A 18 2.09 17.74 -27.65
N PHE A 19 3.21 17.02 -27.56
CA PHE A 19 3.53 16.20 -26.39
C PHE A 19 3.60 17.02 -25.11
N PHE A 20 4.36 18.13 -25.12
CA PHE A 20 4.46 19.01 -23.94
C PHE A 20 3.15 19.71 -23.62
N SER A 21 2.32 20.00 -24.62
CA SER A 21 0.98 20.56 -24.37
C SER A 21 0.10 19.57 -23.61
N VAL A 22 0.11 18.29 -24.00
CA VAL A 22 -0.59 17.23 -23.25
C VAL A 22 0.01 17.06 -21.86
N LEU A 23 1.34 17.10 -21.71
CA LEU A 23 2.00 17.05 -20.41
C LEU A 23 1.54 18.20 -19.50
N ALA A 24 1.47 19.42 -20.03
CA ALA A 24 0.97 20.58 -19.29
C ALA A 24 -0.48 20.38 -18.83
N LEU A 25 -1.35 19.80 -19.67
CA LEU A 25 -2.72 19.43 -19.30
C LEU A 25 -2.76 18.37 -18.18
N ILE A 26 -1.87 17.38 -18.20
CA ILE A 26 -1.78 16.36 -17.13
C ILE A 26 -1.45 17.02 -15.78
N PHE A 27 -0.60 18.05 -15.78
CA PHE A 27 -0.26 18.79 -14.56
C PHE A 27 -1.25 19.91 -14.22
N ALA A 28 -2.16 20.27 -15.12
CA ALA A 28 -3.18 21.27 -14.86
C ALA A 28 -4.29 20.71 -13.94
N PRO A 29 -4.93 21.55 -13.10
CA PRO A 29 -5.97 21.13 -12.16
C PRO A 29 -7.34 20.95 -12.85
N VAL A 30 -7.42 20.07 -13.87
CA VAL A 30 -8.59 19.89 -14.74
C VAL A 30 -9.26 18.50 -14.60
N PHE A 31 -8.77 17.65 -13.69
CA PHE A 31 -9.24 16.26 -13.54
C PHE A 31 -10.32 16.09 -12.44
N GLY A 32 -11.09 17.12 -12.14
CA GLY A 32 -12.11 17.13 -11.09
C GLY A 32 -11.55 17.54 -9.72
N ASP A 33 -12.38 18.22 -8.94
CA ASP A 33 -12.05 18.70 -7.58
C ASP A 33 -10.72 19.48 -7.48
N GLY A 34 -10.31 20.17 -8.55
CA GLY A 34 -9.04 20.89 -8.60
C GLY A 34 -7.79 20.00 -8.65
N LYS A 35 -7.94 18.73 -8.92
CA LYS A 35 -6.84 17.76 -9.01
C LYS A 35 -6.17 17.83 -10.38
N ASN A 36 -4.86 17.59 -10.40
CA ASN A 36 -4.14 17.29 -11.63
C ASN A 36 -4.22 15.78 -11.94
N GLY A 37 -3.76 15.37 -13.14
CA GLY A 37 -3.82 13.99 -13.58
C GLY A 37 -3.05 13.01 -12.69
N LEU A 38 -1.94 13.44 -12.07
CA LEU A 38 -1.17 12.59 -11.16
C LEU A 38 -1.92 12.32 -9.86
N THR A 39 -2.47 13.37 -9.24
CA THR A 39 -3.29 13.24 -8.02
C THR A 39 -4.54 12.42 -8.28
N TYR A 40 -5.19 12.61 -9.44
CA TYR A 40 -6.33 11.80 -9.84
C TYR A 40 -5.97 10.31 -9.99
N ALA A 41 -4.85 10.02 -10.67
CA ALA A 41 -4.38 8.65 -10.84
C ALA A 41 -4.00 8.00 -9.49
N ASP A 42 -3.31 8.73 -8.61
CA ASP A 42 -2.95 8.27 -7.26
C ASP A 42 -4.19 7.90 -6.45
N ASP A 43 -5.20 8.78 -6.40
CA ASP A 43 -6.48 8.49 -5.74
C ASP A 43 -7.17 7.25 -6.32
N LEU A 44 -7.20 7.13 -7.65
CA LEU A 44 -7.80 5.97 -8.32
C LEU A 44 -7.08 4.69 -7.94
N PHE A 45 -5.75 4.65 -8.04
CA PHE A 45 -4.96 3.46 -7.72
C PHE A 45 -5.05 3.08 -6.24
N ASN A 46 -5.08 4.05 -5.33
CA ASN A 46 -5.28 3.80 -3.91
C ASN A 46 -6.65 3.17 -3.63
N LYS A 47 -7.73 3.65 -4.26
CA LYS A 47 -9.07 3.08 -4.13
C LYS A 47 -9.16 1.65 -4.68
N LEU A 48 -8.55 1.38 -5.83
CA LEU A 48 -8.49 0.05 -6.44
C LEU A 48 -7.63 -0.92 -5.63
N SER A 49 -6.48 -0.44 -5.13
CA SER A 49 -5.59 -1.23 -4.27
C SER A 49 -6.28 -1.62 -2.98
N LYS A 50 -7.03 -0.68 -2.33
CA LYS A 50 -7.86 -1.01 -1.19
C LYS A 50 -8.88 -2.09 -1.54
N GLY A 51 -9.64 -1.94 -2.62
CA GLY A 51 -10.64 -2.91 -3.06
C GLY A 51 -10.09 -4.33 -3.30
N SER A 52 -8.82 -4.43 -3.69
CA SER A 52 -8.13 -5.71 -3.94
C SER A 52 -7.48 -6.33 -2.71
N SER A 53 -7.36 -5.57 -1.61
CA SER A 53 -6.55 -5.94 -0.43
C SER A 53 -7.39 -6.40 0.76
N TYR A 54 -8.66 -6.76 0.57
CA TYR A 54 -9.54 -7.19 1.65
C TYR A 54 -9.37 -8.68 1.97
N PHE A 55 -8.34 -9.00 2.76
CA PHE A 55 -8.02 -10.38 3.14
C PHE A 55 -8.63 -10.81 4.48
N ILE A 56 -9.28 -9.91 5.22
CA ILE A 56 -9.77 -10.14 6.59
C ILE A 56 -10.67 -11.36 6.70
N PRO A 57 -11.68 -11.61 5.82
CA PRO A 57 -12.52 -12.80 5.92
C PRO A 57 -11.76 -14.12 5.79
N LYS A 58 -10.70 -14.14 4.98
CA LYS A 58 -9.84 -15.32 4.84
C LYS A 58 -9.01 -15.54 6.11
N LEU A 59 -8.48 -14.46 6.69
CA LEU A 59 -7.72 -14.52 7.93
C LEU A 59 -8.60 -14.93 9.10
N GLN A 60 -9.84 -14.44 9.21
CA GLN A 60 -10.80 -14.85 10.24
C GLN A 60 -11.03 -16.36 10.27
N LYS A 61 -11.15 -16.98 9.10
CA LYS A 61 -11.23 -18.45 9.01
C LYS A 61 -9.93 -19.12 9.46
N GLY A 62 -8.78 -18.56 9.11
CA GLY A 62 -7.47 -19.11 9.47
C GLY A 62 -7.18 -19.06 10.97
N VAL A 63 -7.56 -17.97 11.63
CA VAL A 63 -7.30 -17.80 13.07
C VAL A 63 -8.16 -18.70 13.97
N GLN A 64 -9.25 -19.26 13.46
CA GLN A 64 -10.07 -20.22 14.19
C GLN A 64 -9.27 -21.48 14.61
N ALA A 65 -8.26 -21.86 13.85
CA ALA A 65 -7.37 -22.97 14.20
C ALA A 65 -6.52 -22.70 15.46
N TYR A 66 -6.48 -21.46 15.93
CA TYR A 66 -5.75 -21.05 17.14
C TYR A 66 -6.68 -20.79 18.33
N ALA A 67 -7.97 -21.00 18.20
CA ALA A 67 -8.94 -20.88 19.30
C ALA A 67 -8.60 -21.88 20.41
N GLY A 68 -8.53 -21.41 21.65
CA GLY A 68 -8.12 -22.21 22.81
C GLY A 68 -6.62 -22.46 22.93
N LYS A 69 -5.80 -22.00 21.95
CA LYS A 69 -4.35 -22.15 22.01
C LYS A 69 -3.73 -21.08 22.89
N THR A 70 -3.31 -21.45 24.09
CA THR A 70 -2.69 -20.54 25.05
C THR A 70 -1.29 -20.11 24.59
N PHE A 71 -0.97 -18.85 24.79
CA PHE A 71 0.37 -18.31 24.58
C PHE A 71 0.80 -17.42 25.73
N GLU A 72 2.08 -17.24 25.86
CA GLU A 72 2.72 -16.28 26.76
C GLU A 72 3.86 -15.61 25.99
N ALA A 73 3.98 -14.29 26.16
CA ALA A 73 5.05 -13.53 25.57
C ALA A 73 5.41 -12.34 26.49
N GLU A 74 6.72 -12.10 26.61
CA GLU A 74 7.30 -10.96 27.24
C GLU A 74 8.15 -10.23 26.19
N VAL A 75 7.80 -9.00 25.88
CA VAL A 75 8.41 -8.24 24.78
C VAL A 75 8.66 -6.79 25.20
N ALA A 76 9.73 -6.21 24.66
CA ALA A 76 10.00 -4.78 24.77
C ALA A 76 9.44 -4.05 23.54
N LEU A 77 8.70 -2.97 23.76
CA LEU A 77 8.17 -2.09 22.73
C LEU A 77 9.03 -0.81 22.66
N ASP A 78 8.72 0.05 21.72
CA ASP A 78 9.47 1.28 21.45
C ASP A 78 9.27 2.37 22.52
N LYS A 79 8.07 2.41 23.14
CA LYS A 79 7.68 3.45 24.10
C LYS A 79 6.75 2.92 25.20
N PRO A 80 6.82 3.50 26.42
CA PRO A 80 5.90 3.14 27.50
C PRO A 80 4.42 3.32 27.15
N GLU A 81 4.08 4.41 26.44
CA GLU A 81 2.70 4.69 26.05
C GLU A 81 2.16 3.65 25.07
N THR A 82 3.03 3.15 24.17
CA THR A 82 2.68 2.06 23.25
C THR A 82 2.44 0.76 24.01
N ALA A 83 3.25 0.47 25.04
CA ALA A 83 3.08 -0.72 25.89
C ALA A 83 1.79 -0.65 26.71
N ALA A 84 1.49 0.49 27.32
CA ALA A 84 0.26 0.70 28.08
C ALA A 84 -1.00 0.54 27.20
N LEU A 85 -0.99 1.13 25.99
CA LEU A 85 -2.09 0.97 25.05
C LEU A 85 -2.20 -0.48 24.56
N ALA A 86 -1.08 -1.12 24.23
CA ALA A 86 -1.09 -2.54 23.84
C ALA A 86 -1.67 -3.42 24.96
N ALA A 87 -1.30 -3.20 26.22
CA ALA A 87 -1.89 -3.94 27.35
C ALA A 87 -3.42 -3.75 27.41
N THR A 88 -3.93 -2.54 27.15
CA THR A 88 -5.38 -2.29 27.05
C THR A 88 -6.03 -3.06 25.89
N LEU A 89 -5.38 -3.09 24.73
CA LEU A 89 -5.88 -3.82 23.53
C LEU A 89 -5.94 -5.34 23.81
N PHE A 90 -4.90 -5.91 24.36
CA PHE A 90 -4.84 -7.35 24.70
C PHE A 90 -5.85 -7.72 25.80
N SER A 91 -6.00 -6.87 26.82
CA SER A 91 -7.03 -7.07 27.86
C SER A 91 -8.44 -7.00 27.27
N GLY A 92 -8.70 -6.07 26.34
CA GLY A 92 -9.96 -5.99 25.60
C GLY A 92 -10.21 -7.20 24.67
N ALA A 93 -9.18 -7.96 24.34
CA ALA A 93 -9.26 -9.24 23.63
C ALA A 93 -9.43 -10.46 24.55
N GLY A 94 -9.53 -10.26 25.88
CA GLY A 94 -9.68 -11.33 26.86
C GLY A 94 -8.35 -11.97 27.30
N ALA A 95 -7.21 -11.40 26.96
CA ALA A 95 -5.91 -11.83 27.45
C ALA A 95 -5.56 -11.11 28.77
N THR A 96 -4.70 -11.71 29.59
CA THR A 96 -4.05 -11.02 30.69
C THR A 96 -2.85 -10.25 30.14
N ALA A 97 -2.82 -8.95 30.32
CA ALA A 97 -1.75 -8.11 29.79
C ALA A 97 -1.37 -7.02 30.78
N THR A 98 -0.07 -6.82 30.98
CA THR A 98 0.50 -5.78 31.84
C THR A 98 1.63 -5.05 31.12
N ALA A 99 1.76 -3.75 31.39
CA ALA A 99 2.86 -2.93 30.90
C ALA A 99 3.67 -2.41 32.09
N ASP A 100 5.00 -2.59 32.03
CA ASP A 100 5.95 -2.01 32.97
C ASP A 100 6.98 -1.21 32.16
N GLY A 101 6.84 0.12 32.16
CA GLY A 101 7.55 0.99 31.22
C GLY A 101 7.24 0.57 29.79
N ALA A 102 8.28 0.31 29.01
CA ALA A 102 8.16 -0.17 27.62
C ALA A 102 8.04 -1.69 27.49
N LYS A 103 8.02 -2.44 28.59
CA LYS A 103 7.89 -3.90 28.62
C LYS A 103 6.43 -4.28 28.64
N LEU A 104 6.02 -5.16 27.73
CA LEU A 104 4.69 -5.75 27.68
C LEU A 104 4.79 -7.25 28.01
N THR A 105 4.05 -7.68 29.04
CA THR A 105 3.83 -9.10 29.33
C THR A 105 2.40 -9.45 29.01
N VAL A 106 2.18 -10.47 28.22
CA VAL A 106 0.85 -10.91 27.78
C VAL A 106 0.74 -12.41 27.83
N SER A 107 -0.41 -12.91 28.29
CA SER A 107 -0.77 -14.34 28.26
C SER A 107 -2.27 -14.49 27.99
N GLY A 108 -2.65 -15.53 27.26
CA GLY A 108 -4.06 -15.78 26.95
C GLY A 108 -4.28 -16.71 25.75
N ASP A 109 -5.49 -16.64 25.19
CA ASP A 109 -5.88 -17.37 23.99
C ASP A 109 -5.39 -16.60 22.74
N LEU A 110 -4.51 -17.24 21.95
CA LEU A 110 -3.96 -16.63 20.73
C LEU A 110 -5.06 -16.39 19.69
N GLY A 111 -6.01 -17.30 19.54
CA GLY A 111 -7.12 -17.15 18.60
C GLY A 111 -8.00 -15.95 18.95
N ALA A 112 -8.31 -15.74 20.23
CA ALA A 112 -9.10 -14.61 20.70
C ALA A 112 -8.39 -13.26 20.43
N VAL A 113 -7.08 -13.19 20.72
CA VAL A 113 -6.27 -12.00 20.46
C VAL A 113 -6.19 -11.69 18.95
N LEU A 114 -5.92 -12.69 18.11
CA LEU A 114 -5.90 -12.51 16.66
C LEU A 114 -7.26 -12.08 16.11
N ALA A 115 -8.35 -12.66 16.62
CA ALA A 115 -9.71 -12.29 16.23
C ALA A 115 -10.07 -10.85 16.61
N ALA A 116 -9.65 -10.38 17.80
CA ALA A 116 -9.84 -9.00 18.22
C ALA A 116 -9.08 -8.01 17.33
N ALA A 117 -7.82 -8.30 17.01
CA ALA A 117 -7.02 -7.48 16.09
C ALA A 117 -7.62 -7.46 14.67
N LEU A 118 -8.17 -8.57 14.20
CA LEU A 118 -8.88 -8.65 12.92
C LEU A 118 -10.17 -7.83 12.92
N ARG A 119 -10.95 -7.85 14.02
CA ARG A 119 -12.15 -7.02 14.17
C ARG A 119 -11.80 -5.53 14.11
N ASP A 120 -10.79 -5.10 14.84
CA ASP A 120 -10.36 -3.69 14.83
C ASP A 120 -9.84 -3.28 13.45
N SER A 121 -9.14 -4.20 12.76
CA SER A 121 -8.68 -3.97 11.39
C SER A 121 -9.85 -3.89 10.40
N ASP A 122 -10.90 -4.68 10.57
CA ASP A 122 -12.09 -4.66 9.70
C ASP A 122 -12.85 -3.34 9.84
N ASP A 123 -13.07 -2.88 11.09
CA ASP A 123 -13.70 -1.59 11.37
C ASP A 123 -12.89 -0.45 10.72
N MET A 124 -11.57 -0.44 10.90
CA MET A 124 -10.71 0.56 10.27
C MET A 124 -10.69 0.47 8.76
N TYR A 125 -10.66 -0.74 8.19
CA TYR A 125 -10.72 -0.94 6.74
C TYR A 125 -12.01 -0.38 6.14
N ARG A 126 -13.12 -0.49 6.87
CA ARG A 126 -14.43 0.09 6.51
C ARG A 126 -14.57 1.57 6.85
N ASN A 127 -13.48 2.21 7.29
CA ASN A 127 -13.44 3.60 7.71
C ASN A 127 -14.27 3.90 8.98
N ASP A 128 -14.61 2.89 9.78
CA ASP A 128 -15.28 3.03 11.08
C ASP A 128 -14.26 3.09 12.23
N GLY A 129 -13.40 4.10 12.21
CA GLY A 129 -12.43 4.33 13.30
C GLY A 129 -13.08 4.69 14.62
N ALA A 130 -14.31 5.22 14.59
CA ALA A 130 -15.05 5.58 15.81
C ALA A 130 -15.38 4.34 16.65
N ALA A 131 -15.71 3.21 16.02
CA ALA A 131 -15.94 1.95 16.72
C ALA A 131 -14.67 1.46 17.44
N VAL A 132 -13.51 1.58 16.82
CA VAL A 132 -12.22 1.22 17.43
C VAL A 132 -11.90 2.16 18.60
N SER A 133 -12.05 3.48 18.42
CA SER A 133 -11.80 4.47 19.46
C SER A 133 -12.71 4.25 20.69
N ALA A 134 -14.01 4.00 20.48
CA ALA A 134 -14.97 3.74 21.56
C ALA A 134 -14.63 2.49 22.38
N ARG A 135 -14.08 1.45 21.72
CA ARG A 135 -13.71 0.17 22.36
C ARG A 135 -12.53 0.34 23.32
N TYR A 136 -11.68 1.32 23.10
CA TYR A 136 -10.45 1.53 23.88
C TYR A 136 -10.40 2.89 24.56
N GLY A 137 -11.53 3.31 25.13
CA GLY A 137 -11.61 4.49 26.01
C GLY A 137 -11.27 5.83 25.34
N GLY A 138 -11.55 5.96 24.04
CA GLY A 138 -11.30 7.18 23.28
C GLY A 138 -9.87 7.28 22.69
N ALA A 139 -9.10 6.18 22.73
CA ALA A 139 -7.80 6.15 22.05
C ALA A 139 -7.96 6.43 20.56
N LYS A 140 -7.05 7.22 19.98
CA LYS A 140 -7.08 7.47 18.52
C LYS A 140 -6.95 6.15 17.77
N GLU A 141 -7.85 5.89 16.85
CA GLU A 141 -7.96 4.66 16.09
C GLU A 141 -6.66 4.24 15.39
N LYS A 142 -5.98 5.17 14.71
CA LYS A 142 -4.67 4.90 14.11
C LYS A 142 -3.60 4.55 15.14
N THR A 143 -3.67 5.14 16.34
CA THR A 143 -2.72 4.83 17.42
C THR A 143 -2.97 3.43 17.97
N ALA A 144 -4.23 2.99 18.06
CA ALA A 144 -4.59 1.64 18.47
C ALA A 144 -4.08 0.60 17.46
N LEU A 145 -4.28 0.80 16.15
CA LEU A 145 -3.72 -0.10 15.15
C LEU A 145 -2.20 -0.14 15.15
N LYS A 146 -1.55 1.01 15.36
CA LYS A 146 -0.10 1.06 15.49
C LYS A 146 0.38 0.30 16.72
N ALA A 147 -0.33 0.37 17.85
CA ALA A 147 0.01 -0.41 19.04
C ALA A 147 -0.16 -1.92 18.81
N TRP A 148 -1.24 -2.37 18.13
CA TRP A 148 -1.38 -3.74 17.67
C TRP A 148 -0.20 -4.19 16.81
N TRP A 149 0.15 -3.39 15.81
CA TRP A 149 1.25 -3.70 14.89
C TRP A 149 2.60 -3.81 15.62
N THR A 150 2.90 -2.87 16.50
CA THR A 150 4.17 -2.85 17.27
C THR A 150 4.27 -4.05 18.19
N ALA A 151 3.19 -4.36 18.92
CA ALA A 151 3.14 -5.51 19.82
C ALA A 151 3.26 -6.85 19.03
N PHE A 152 2.50 -7.00 17.95
CA PHE A 152 2.58 -8.20 17.11
C PHE A 152 3.94 -8.38 16.45
N SER A 153 4.60 -7.29 16.03
CA SER A 153 5.97 -7.35 15.50
C SER A 153 6.97 -7.87 16.53
N ALA A 154 6.81 -7.47 17.79
CA ALA A 154 7.66 -7.94 18.87
C ALA A 154 7.34 -9.40 19.25
N ILE A 155 6.06 -9.79 19.32
CA ILE A 155 5.60 -11.14 19.60
C ILE A 155 6.02 -12.12 18.48
N ASP A 156 5.90 -11.73 17.20
CA ASP A 156 6.37 -12.52 16.05
C ASP A 156 7.85 -12.87 16.18
N LYS A 157 8.68 -11.88 16.54
CA LYS A 157 10.12 -12.10 16.78
C LYS A 157 10.37 -13.05 17.98
N SER A 158 9.60 -12.89 19.06
CA SER A 158 9.69 -13.74 20.23
C SER A 158 9.31 -15.19 19.90
N PHE A 159 8.21 -15.40 19.17
CA PHE A 159 7.77 -16.73 18.75
C PHE A 159 8.78 -17.42 17.83
N LYS A 160 9.36 -16.69 16.87
CA LYS A 160 10.42 -17.21 16.00
C LYS A 160 11.65 -17.66 16.81
N LYS A 161 12.07 -16.88 17.81
CA LYS A 161 13.19 -17.24 18.68
C LYS A 161 12.90 -18.48 19.54
N SER A 162 11.62 -18.68 19.91
CA SER A 162 11.18 -19.82 20.71
C SER A 162 10.82 -21.06 19.87
N GLY A 163 11.01 -21.03 18.54
CA GLY A 163 10.66 -22.12 17.64
C GLY A 163 9.15 -22.28 17.39
N LYS A 164 8.31 -21.33 17.82
CA LYS A 164 6.84 -21.32 17.60
C LYS A 164 6.52 -20.75 16.21
N ILE A 165 6.93 -21.43 15.16
CA ILE A 165 6.92 -20.92 13.78
C ILE A 165 5.51 -20.76 13.25
N GLU A 166 4.58 -21.67 13.56
CA GLU A 166 3.18 -21.59 13.09
C GLU A 166 2.44 -20.41 13.74
N GLU A 167 2.65 -20.19 15.04
CA GLU A 167 2.10 -19.06 15.77
C GLU A 167 2.68 -17.72 15.25
N ALA A 168 3.98 -17.67 15.02
CA ALA A 168 4.65 -16.52 14.41
C ALA A 168 4.07 -16.19 13.04
N LYS A 169 3.83 -17.21 12.21
CA LYS A 169 3.21 -17.03 10.89
C LYS A 169 1.79 -16.46 11.00
N ALA A 170 0.96 -16.99 11.92
CA ALA A 170 -0.38 -16.47 12.14
C ALA A 170 -0.39 -14.99 12.56
N VAL A 171 0.46 -14.64 13.53
CA VAL A 171 0.65 -13.24 13.97
C VAL A 171 1.13 -12.35 12.83
N SER A 172 2.13 -12.80 12.06
CA SER A 172 2.67 -12.07 10.91
C SER A 172 1.64 -11.88 9.80
N ASP A 173 0.81 -12.88 9.53
CA ASP A 173 -0.24 -12.79 8.52
C ASP A 173 -1.31 -11.78 8.91
N VAL A 174 -1.78 -11.77 10.15
CA VAL A 174 -2.74 -10.77 10.67
C VAL A 174 -2.11 -9.37 10.65
N MET A 175 -0.87 -9.24 11.12
CA MET A 175 -0.15 -7.96 11.14
C MET A 175 -0.05 -7.35 9.74
N LYS A 176 0.44 -8.12 8.76
CA LYS A 176 0.73 -7.60 7.41
C LYS A 176 -0.51 -7.46 6.52
N LYS A 177 -1.45 -8.43 6.61
CA LYS A 177 -2.58 -8.52 5.68
C LYS A 177 -3.87 -7.89 6.22
N ALA A 178 -3.93 -7.57 7.52
CA ALA A 178 -5.08 -6.91 8.12
C ALA A 178 -4.69 -5.56 8.76
N ILE A 179 -3.84 -5.56 9.80
CA ILE A 179 -3.53 -4.34 10.57
C ILE A 179 -2.84 -3.29 9.68
N GLU A 180 -1.78 -3.67 8.98
CA GLU A 180 -1.03 -2.76 8.11
C GLU A 180 -1.88 -2.28 6.94
N THR A 181 -2.65 -3.15 6.31
CA THR A 181 -3.56 -2.82 5.22
C THR A 181 -4.65 -1.84 5.70
N ALA A 182 -5.28 -2.11 6.83
CA ALA A 182 -6.31 -1.24 7.41
C ALA A 182 -5.75 0.14 7.80
N TYR A 183 -4.55 0.18 8.39
CA TYR A 183 -3.88 1.42 8.76
C TYR A 183 -3.55 2.29 7.54
N ASN A 184 -3.01 1.68 6.47
CA ASN A 184 -2.58 2.40 5.27
C ASN A 184 -3.76 2.92 4.45
N TYR A 185 -4.86 2.15 4.38
CA TYR A 185 -6.04 2.53 3.59
C TYR A 185 -7.17 3.19 4.40
N TYR A 186 -6.93 3.52 5.67
CA TYR A 186 -7.93 4.24 6.46
C TYR A 186 -8.23 5.62 5.87
N GLY A 187 -9.52 5.91 5.66
CA GLY A 187 -10.01 7.13 5.02
C GLY A 187 -10.11 7.04 3.48
N VAL A 188 -9.59 5.98 2.86
CA VAL A 188 -9.77 5.73 1.43
C VAL A 188 -11.04 4.91 1.20
N GLU A 189 -11.83 5.24 0.18
CA GLU A 189 -12.98 4.42 -0.24
C GLU A 189 -12.52 3.29 -1.17
N ALA A 190 -12.96 2.06 -0.89
CA ALA A 190 -12.63 0.92 -1.74
C ALA A 190 -13.41 0.96 -3.05
N GLN A 191 -12.74 0.67 -4.18
CA GLN A 191 -13.38 0.48 -5.48
C GLN A 191 -12.99 -0.88 -6.07
N GLN A 192 -13.95 -1.50 -6.77
CA GLN A 192 -13.69 -2.76 -7.46
C GLN A 192 -12.95 -2.51 -8.77
N VAL A 193 -11.92 -3.33 -9.05
CA VAL A 193 -11.15 -3.24 -10.31
C VAL A 193 -12.06 -3.48 -11.52
N ALA A 194 -13.02 -4.40 -11.41
CA ALA A 194 -13.97 -4.71 -12.48
C ALA A 194 -14.77 -3.49 -12.94
N ASP A 195 -15.20 -2.63 -11.99
CA ASP A 195 -15.98 -1.42 -12.29
C ASP A 195 -15.17 -0.35 -13.02
N LYS A 196 -13.84 -0.44 -12.96
CA LYS A 196 -12.91 0.51 -13.56
C LYS A 196 -12.07 -0.10 -14.68
N ALA A 197 -12.39 -1.31 -15.12
CA ALA A 197 -11.59 -2.04 -16.12
C ALA A 197 -11.40 -1.25 -17.43
N LEU A 198 -12.46 -0.59 -17.92
CA LEU A 198 -12.35 0.25 -19.13
C LEU A 198 -11.44 1.45 -18.93
N LEU A 199 -11.54 2.13 -17.79
CA LEU A 199 -10.67 3.27 -17.44
C LEU A 199 -9.21 2.82 -17.30
N MET A 200 -8.95 1.69 -16.64
CA MET A 200 -7.61 1.12 -16.49
C MET A 200 -7.00 0.75 -17.85
N THR A 201 -7.79 0.10 -18.71
CA THR A 201 -7.35 -0.21 -20.07
C THR A 201 -7.06 1.06 -20.86
N GLY A 202 -7.92 2.07 -20.76
CA GLY A 202 -7.71 3.38 -21.40
C GLY A 202 -6.41 4.06 -20.95
N LEU A 203 -6.11 4.05 -19.65
CA LEU A 203 -4.85 4.59 -19.10
C LEU A 203 -3.62 3.83 -19.61
N LEU A 204 -3.69 2.50 -19.72
CA LEU A 204 -2.60 1.70 -20.26
C LEU A 204 -2.37 1.99 -21.75
N VAL A 205 -3.44 2.07 -22.56
CA VAL A 205 -3.34 2.43 -23.98
C VAL A 205 -2.77 3.85 -24.11
N PHE A 206 -3.28 4.79 -23.32
CA PHE A 206 -2.76 6.16 -23.30
C PHE A 206 -1.26 6.18 -22.97
N TYR A 207 -0.82 5.45 -21.96
CA TYR A 207 0.59 5.35 -21.60
C TYR A 207 1.47 4.88 -22.76
N VAL A 208 1.06 3.80 -23.45
CA VAL A 208 1.80 3.26 -24.59
C VAL A 208 1.85 4.29 -25.73
N VAL A 209 0.70 4.85 -26.12
CA VAL A 209 0.62 5.84 -27.21
C VAL A 209 1.45 7.08 -26.87
N TYR A 210 1.35 7.59 -25.64
CA TYR A 210 2.06 8.77 -25.18
C TYR A 210 3.59 8.56 -25.17
N THR A 211 4.03 7.36 -24.75
CA THR A 211 5.46 6.99 -24.80
C THR A 211 5.98 6.90 -26.23
N MET A 212 5.21 6.27 -27.13
CA MET A 212 5.56 6.19 -28.55
C MET A 212 5.58 7.58 -29.20
N TRP A 213 4.64 8.44 -28.85
CA TRP A 213 4.57 9.82 -29.37
C TRP A 213 5.88 10.58 -29.08
N TRP A 214 6.35 10.54 -27.84
CA TRP A 214 7.65 11.13 -27.48
C TRP A 214 8.81 10.50 -28.25
N GLY A 215 8.82 9.19 -28.38
CA GLY A 215 9.82 8.46 -29.18
C GLY A 215 9.87 8.94 -30.65
N PHE A 216 8.73 9.10 -31.28
CA PHE A 216 8.65 9.63 -32.65
C PHE A 216 9.06 11.11 -32.73
N ALA A 217 8.72 11.92 -31.77
CA ALA A 217 9.16 13.31 -31.71
C ALA A 217 10.69 13.42 -31.74
N ILE A 218 11.36 12.66 -30.86
CA ILE A 218 12.84 12.60 -30.81
C ILE A 218 13.41 12.06 -32.11
N PHE A 219 12.85 10.96 -32.62
CA PHE A 219 13.31 10.33 -33.86
C PHE A 219 13.29 11.32 -35.04
N TYR A 220 12.19 12.04 -35.27
CA TYR A 220 12.06 12.99 -36.36
C TYR A 220 12.95 14.23 -36.18
N ILE A 221 13.16 14.70 -34.94
CA ILE A 221 14.10 15.79 -34.66
C ILE A 221 15.53 15.37 -35.03
N PHE A 222 15.97 14.20 -34.59
CA PHE A 222 17.32 13.70 -34.86
C PHE A 222 17.57 13.42 -36.33
N ASP A 223 16.62 12.76 -37.01
CA ASP A 223 16.72 12.56 -38.46
C ASP A 223 16.77 13.88 -39.23
N GLY A 224 15.97 14.86 -38.82
CA GLY A 224 15.93 16.20 -39.43
C GLY A 224 17.25 16.98 -39.32
N VAL A 225 17.99 16.82 -38.22
CA VAL A 225 19.36 17.38 -38.06
C VAL A 225 20.47 16.49 -38.64
N GLY A 226 20.11 15.31 -39.18
CA GLY A 226 21.07 14.41 -39.86
C GLY A 226 21.77 13.41 -38.91
N LEU A 227 21.26 13.24 -37.68
CA LEU A 227 21.71 12.20 -36.78
C LEU A 227 20.93 10.91 -37.08
N THR A 228 21.47 10.05 -37.91
CA THR A 228 20.84 8.76 -38.24
C THR A 228 21.21 7.71 -37.19
N MET A 229 20.24 7.10 -36.55
CA MET A 229 20.44 5.92 -35.70
C MET A 229 20.67 4.70 -36.59
N THR A 230 21.94 4.38 -36.86
CA THR A 230 22.33 3.13 -37.52
C THR A 230 22.55 2.05 -36.49
N LYS A 231 22.04 0.82 -36.72
CA LYS A 231 22.40 -0.33 -35.87
C LYS A 231 23.91 -0.43 -35.79
N ALA A 232 24.44 -0.51 -34.57
CA ALA A 232 25.86 -0.81 -34.38
C ALA A 232 26.19 -2.09 -35.15
N LYS A 233 27.19 -2.03 -36.07
CA LYS A 233 27.71 -3.23 -36.72
C LYS A 233 28.32 -4.10 -35.61
N VAL A 234 27.72 -5.28 -35.39
CA VAL A 234 28.31 -6.30 -34.53
C VAL A 234 29.66 -6.64 -35.15
N LYS A 235 30.77 -6.29 -34.50
CA LYS A 235 32.08 -6.79 -34.84
C LYS A 235 32.02 -8.32 -34.70
N LYS A 236 32.09 -9.06 -35.83
CA LYS A 236 32.42 -10.46 -35.79
C LYS A 236 33.85 -10.53 -35.29
N GLU A 237 34.05 -11.02 -34.08
CA GLU A 237 35.37 -11.45 -33.62
C GLU A 237 35.77 -12.63 -34.53
N ALA A 238 36.96 -12.50 -35.12
CA ALA A 238 37.58 -13.51 -35.96
C ALA A 238 38.24 -14.59 -35.09
#